data_ae558f1f77e3a238464fc006551321ce
#
_entry.id   ae558f1f77e3a238464fc006551321ce
#
_cell.length_a   1.000
_cell.length_b   1.000
_cell.length_c   1.000
_cell.angle_alpha   90.00
_cell.angle_beta   90.00
_cell.angle_gamma   90.00
#
_symmetry.space_group_name_H-M   'P 1'
#
loop_
_entity.id
_entity.type
_entity.pdbx_description
1 polymer ?
#
loop_
_entity_poly.entity_id
_entity_poly.type
_entity_poly.pdbx_seq_one_letter_code
_entity_poly.pdbx_strand_id
1 'polypeptide(L)'
;MKYKLLGNTGLKVSELCLGTMTFGGQGMWTAIGSLPLEEAKQLIKIAVDAGVNFIDTANIYSFGLSEQLTGNAIRELGLKRYDLVIATKVRGMMGEGPNDAGLSRKHIMQQVEDSLRRLQTDYIDLYQIHGFDPQTPME
;
A
#
# COMPACT_ATOMS: atom_id res chain seq x y z
N MET A 1 -5.13 2.84 -21.72
CA MET A 1 -4.32 1.95 -20.82
C MET A 1 -4.48 0.52 -21.29
N LYS A 2 -3.43 -0.28 -21.25
CA LYS A 2 -3.50 -1.74 -21.45
C LYS A 2 -3.53 -2.45 -20.11
N TYR A 3 -4.19 -3.61 -20.06
CA TYR A 3 -4.32 -4.44 -18.87
C TYR A 3 -3.73 -5.82 -19.10
N LYS A 4 -3.10 -6.39 -18.07
CA LYS A 4 -2.51 -7.72 -18.07
C LYS A 4 -3.00 -8.53 -16.89
N LEU A 5 -2.94 -9.84 -17.00
CA LEU A 5 -3.15 -10.73 -15.87
C LEU A 5 -1.98 -10.58 -14.87
N LEU A 6 -2.31 -10.46 -13.59
CA LEU A 6 -1.34 -10.53 -12.52
C LEU A 6 -1.01 -12.01 -12.24
N GLY A 7 0.03 -12.52 -12.90
CA GLY A 7 0.37 -13.94 -12.83
C GLY A 7 -0.80 -14.83 -13.24
N ASN A 8 -1.03 -15.90 -12.48
CA ASN A 8 -2.11 -16.87 -12.70
C ASN A 8 -3.34 -16.62 -11.80
N THR A 9 -3.54 -15.40 -11.34
CA THR A 9 -4.59 -15.09 -10.35
C THR A 9 -5.96 -14.81 -10.98
N GLY A 10 -6.03 -14.59 -12.30
CA GLY A 10 -7.24 -14.09 -12.98
C GLY A 10 -7.48 -12.58 -12.81
N LEU A 11 -6.74 -11.91 -11.92
CA LEU A 11 -6.85 -10.47 -11.67
C LEU A 11 -6.20 -9.68 -12.80
N LYS A 12 -6.92 -8.70 -13.35
CA LYS A 12 -6.41 -7.81 -14.39
C LYS A 12 -5.94 -6.48 -13.79
N VAL A 13 -4.69 -6.15 -14.04
CA VAL A 13 -4.06 -4.90 -13.62
C VAL A 13 -3.59 -4.09 -14.82
N SER A 14 -3.55 -2.77 -14.69
CA SER A 14 -2.92 -1.89 -15.68
C SER A 14 -1.42 -2.19 -15.81
N GLU A 15 -0.86 -2.01 -17.01
CA GLU A 15 0.59 -2.20 -17.23
C GLU A 15 1.45 -1.23 -16.41
N LEU A 16 0.88 -0.09 -16.03
CA LEU A 16 1.49 0.86 -15.09
C LEU A 16 0.85 0.70 -13.71
N CYS A 17 1.67 0.80 -12.69
CA CYS A 17 1.27 0.81 -11.30
C CYS A 17 1.66 2.15 -10.66
N LEU A 18 0.76 2.75 -9.89
CA LEU A 18 1.07 3.94 -9.10
C LEU A 18 1.69 3.52 -7.76
N GLY A 19 2.98 3.77 -7.56
CA GLY A 19 3.65 3.61 -6.27
C GLY A 19 3.45 4.84 -5.39
N THR A 20 3.21 4.64 -4.10
CA THR A 20 2.89 5.71 -3.15
C THR A 20 3.98 5.94 -2.10
N MET A 21 5.20 5.45 -2.31
CA MET A 21 6.31 5.58 -1.35
C MET A 21 6.67 7.04 -1.03
N THR A 22 6.38 7.97 -1.95
CA THR A 22 6.62 9.41 -1.77
C THR A 22 5.52 10.14 -1.01
N PHE A 23 4.40 9.46 -0.69
CA PHE A 23 3.30 10.08 0.04
C PHE A 23 3.61 10.15 1.54
N GLY A 24 3.41 11.33 2.14
CA GLY A 24 3.60 11.59 3.56
C GLY A 24 4.93 12.26 3.88
N GLY A 25 5.96 11.51 4.24
CA GLY A 25 7.28 12.07 4.60
C GLY A 25 7.44 12.32 6.10
N GLN A 26 7.36 11.26 6.91
CA GLN A 26 7.70 11.33 8.32
C GLN A 26 9.11 10.81 8.58
N GLY A 27 9.86 11.47 9.45
CA GLY A 27 11.19 11.06 9.86
C GLY A 27 12.14 10.89 8.66
N MET A 28 12.79 9.75 8.57
CA MET A 28 13.72 9.44 7.47
C MET A 28 13.07 9.43 6.08
N TRP A 29 11.76 9.24 6.01
CA TRP A 29 11.01 9.21 4.75
C TRP A 29 10.92 10.57 4.07
N THR A 30 11.15 11.68 4.78
CA THR A 30 11.19 13.02 4.21
C THR A 30 12.22 13.15 3.08
N ALA A 31 13.33 12.42 3.16
CA ALA A 31 14.34 12.40 2.09
C ALA A 31 13.89 11.65 0.82
N ILE A 32 12.87 10.79 0.92
CA ILE A 32 12.32 10.01 -0.20
C ILE A 32 11.16 10.77 -0.86
N GLY A 33 10.33 11.40 -0.05
CA GLY A 33 9.20 12.21 -0.50
C GLY A 33 8.37 12.68 0.67
N SER A 34 7.63 13.76 0.45
CA SER A 34 6.81 14.39 1.48
C SER A 34 5.51 14.96 0.90
N LEU A 35 4.93 14.23 -0.06
CA LEU A 35 3.71 14.69 -0.73
C LEU A 35 2.52 14.68 0.23
N PRO A 36 1.89 15.84 0.48
CA PRO A 36 0.70 15.94 1.31
C PRO A 36 -0.54 15.36 0.60
N LEU A 37 -1.66 15.30 1.32
CA LEU A 37 -2.90 14.72 0.83
C LEU A 37 -3.37 15.32 -0.51
N GLU A 38 -3.33 16.63 -0.67
CA GLU A 38 -3.83 17.29 -1.88
C GLU A 38 -3.02 16.92 -3.13
N GLU A 39 -1.70 16.82 -3.00
CA GLU A 39 -0.84 16.38 -4.09
C GLU A 39 -1.00 14.87 -4.35
N ALA A 40 -1.13 14.06 -3.31
CA ALA A 40 -1.44 12.64 -3.43
C ALA A 40 -2.77 12.40 -4.17
N LYS A 41 -3.81 13.17 -3.84
CA LYS A 41 -5.10 13.14 -4.55
C LYS A 41 -4.96 13.48 -6.04
N GLN A 42 -4.19 14.52 -6.36
CA GLN A 42 -3.95 14.90 -7.75
C GLN A 42 -3.28 13.76 -8.54
N LEU A 43 -2.24 13.14 -7.97
CA LEU A 43 -1.53 12.04 -8.60
C LEU A 43 -2.42 10.80 -8.79
N ILE A 44 -3.18 10.42 -7.77
CA ILE A 44 -4.13 9.31 -7.86
C ILE A 44 -5.19 9.61 -8.92
N LYS A 45 -5.74 10.83 -8.94
CA LYS A 45 -6.73 11.23 -9.93
C LYS A 45 -6.18 11.14 -11.35
N ILE A 46 -5.00 11.70 -11.61
CA ILE A 46 -4.34 11.65 -12.92
C ILE A 46 -4.12 10.19 -13.35
N ALA A 47 -3.63 9.35 -12.46
CA ALA A 47 -3.37 7.94 -12.74
C ALA A 47 -4.67 7.20 -13.10
N VAL A 48 -5.71 7.36 -12.29
CA VAL A 48 -7.01 6.69 -12.49
C VAL A 48 -7.70 7.21 -13.76
N ASP A 49 -7.70 8.51 -14.03
CA ASP A 49 -8.26 9.09 -15.25
C ASP A 49 -7.53 8.58 -16.52
N ALA A 50 -6.22 8.26 -16.38
CA ALA A 50 -5.46 7.61 -17.45
C ALA A 50 -5.70 6.10 -17.59
N GLY A 51 -6.53 5.53 -16.72
CA GLY A 51 -6.89 4.10 -16.70
C GLY A 51 -5.96 3.23 -15.84
N VAL A 52 -5.12 3.80 -14.97
CA VAL A 52 -4.38 3.01 -13.97
C VAL A 52 -5.38 2.52 -12.92
N ASN A 53 -5.44 1.21 -12.72
CA ASN A 53 -6.24 0.61 -11.66
C ASN A 53 -5.40 -0.02 -10.54
N PHE A 54 -4.07 0.02 -10.65
CA PHE A 54 -3.16 -0.64 -9.75
C PHE A 54 -2.38 0.38 -8.92
N ILE A 55 -2.56 0.34 -7.59
CA ILE A 55 -1.92 1.23 -6.61
C ILE A 55 -1.13 0.37 -5.63
N ASP A 56 0.16 0.67 -5.47
CA ASP A 56 1.09 -0.05 -4.60
C ASP A 56 1.58 0.83 -3.46
N THR A 57 1.34 0.39 -2.24
CA THR A 57 1.80 1.01 -1.01
C THR A 57 2.51 -0.01 -0.11
N ALA A 58 2.85 0.37 1.12
CA ALA A 58 3.36 -0.52 2.16
C ALA A 58 3.10 0.07 3.54
N ASN A 59 2.98 -0.80 4.56
CA ASN A 59 2.78 -0.38 5.94
C ASN A 59 3.92 0.52 6.45
N ILE A 60 5.16 0.27 6.01
CA ILE A 60 6.34 1.00 6.47
C ILE A 60 6.48 2.39 5.81
N TYR A 61 5.86 2.65 4.66
CA TYR A 61 6.02 3.94 3.98
C TYR A 61 5.49 5.07 4.85
N SER A 62 6.41 5.96 5.26
CA SER A 62 6.14 7.03 6.23
C SER A 62 5.44 6.52 7.50
N PHE A 63 5.80 5.32 7.96
CA PHE A 63 5.23 4.68 9.16
C PHE A 63 3.69 4.59 9.13
N GLY A 64 3.12 4.24 7.97
CA GLY A 64 1.69 4.09 7.75
C GLY A 64 0.99 5.33 7.20
N LEU A 65 1.63 6.49 7.18
CA LEU A 65 1.03 7.71 6.66
C LEU A 65 0.73 7.61 5.17
N SER A 66 1.59 6.93 4.38
CA SER A 66 1.34 6.70 2.96
C SER A 66 0.03 5.92 2.72
N GLU A 67 -0.24 4.88 3.51
CA GLU A 67 -1.52 4.15 3.44
C GLU A 67 -2.70 5.04 3.83
N GLN A 68 -2.56 5.86 4.88
CA GLN A 68 -3.61 6.80 5.31
C GLN A 68 -3.94 7.82 4.21
N LEU A 69 -2.92 8.42 3.60
CA LEU A 69 -3.10 9.39 2.51
C LEU A 69 -3.73 8.73 1.29
N THR A 70 -3.32 7.51 0.96
CA THR A 70 -3.92 6.73 -0.14
C THR A 70 -5.39 6.45 0.12
N GLY A 71 -5.75 5.96 1.30
CA GLY A 71 -7.14 5.70 1.69
C GLY A 71 -8.00 6.97 1.71
N ASN A 72 -7.47 8.06 2.30
CA ASN A 72 -8.14 9.36 2.30
C ASN A 72 -8.39 9.88 0.88
N ALA A 73 -7.38 9.81 0.02
CA ALA A 73 -7.47 10.27 -1.37
C ALA A 73 -8.53 9.49 -2.16
N ILE A 74 -8.54 8.15 -2.05
CA ILE A 74 -9.53 7.30 -2.71
C ILE A 74 -10.95 7.68 -2.27
N ARG A 75 -11.16 7.85 -0.96
CA ARG A 75 -12.46 8.24 -0.39
C ARG A 75 -12.90 9.64 -0.84
N GLU A 76 -12.02 10.62 -0.73
CA GLU A 76 -12.35 12.02 -1.05
C GLU A 76 -12.57 12.26 -2.54
N LEU A 77 -11.92 11.48 -3.40
CA LEU A 77 -12.15 11.48 -4.85
C LEU A 77 -13.41 10.70 -5.24
N GLY A 78 -14.08 10.02 -4.31
CA GLY A 78 -15.25 9.20 -4.58
C GLY A 78 -14.98 8.02 -5.51
N LEU A 79 -13.74 7.51 -5.52
CA LEU A 79 -13.37 6.38 -6.36
C LEU A 79 -14.01 5.09 -5.85
N LYS A 80 -14.53 4.29 -6.76
CA LYS A 80 -15.10 2.99 -6.41
C LYS A 80 -13.99 2.02 -6.06
N ARG A 81 -13.99 1.49 -4.82
CA ARG A 81 -12.98 0.55 -4.33
C ARG A 81 -12.84 -0.68 -5.23
N TYR A 82 -13.96 -1.19 -5.75
CA TYR A 82 -13.98 -2.37 -6.61
C TYR A 82 -13.25 -2.17 -7.95
N ASP A 83 -13.15 -0.94 -8.45
CA ASP A 83 -12.48 -0.63 -9.71
C ASP A 83 -10.94 -0.52 -9.54
N LEU A 84 -10.45 -0.58 -8.31
CA LEU A 84 -9.04 -0.46 -7.97
C LEU A 84 -8.48 -1.80 -7.47
N VAL A 85 -7.23 -2.06 -7.81
CA VAL A 85 -6.39 -3.12 -7.25
C VAL A 85 -5.40 -2.46 -6.30
N ILE A 86 -5.57 -2.68 -5.00
CA ILE A 86 -4.73 -2.10 -3.96
C ILE A 86 -3.77 -3.17 -3.43
N ALA A 87 -2.49 -2.91 -3.60
CA ALA A 87 -1.42 -3.70 -3.02
C ALA A 87 -0.81 -2.99 -1.81
N THR A 88 -0.55 -3.73 -0.75
CA THR A 88 0.29 -3.27 0.36
C THR A 88 1.23 -4.36 0.83
N LYS A 89 2.14 -4.03 1.75
CA LYS A 89 3.24 -4.92 2.12
C LYS A 89 3.45 -4.93 3.63
N VAL A 90 4.02 -6.04 4.13
CA VAL A 90 4.41 -6.23 5.52
C VAL A 90 5.85 -6.70 5.63
N ARG A 91 6.52 -6.41 6.70
CA ARG A 91 7.82 -6.83 7.23
C ARG A 91 8.52 -5.70 7.99
N GLY A 92 8.36 -4.45 7.52
CA GLY A 92 9.05 -3.31 8.12
C GLY A 92 8.74 -3.15 9.61
N MET A 93 9.67 -2.52 10.34
CA MET A 93 9.52 -2.22 11.75
C MET A 93 8.50 -1.09 11.94
N MET A 94 7.40 -1.40 12.63
CA MET A 94 6.29 -0.47 12.87
C MET A 94 6.19 0.01 14.32
N GLY A 95 7.08 -0.44 15.18
CA GLY A 95 7.18 -0.07 16.60
C GLY A 95 8.50 -0.51 17.18
N GLU A 96 8.67 -0.31 18.49
CA GLU A 96 9.91 -0.62 19.23
C GLU A 96 9.86 -1.99 19.94
N GLY A 97 8.73 -2.66 19.88
CA GLY A 97 8.55 -3.96 20.53
C GLY A 97 9.24 -5.11 19.80
N PRO A 98 9.53 -6.21 20.47
CA PRO A 98 10.27 -7.34 19.92
C PRO A 98 9.52 -8.08 18.79
N ASN A 99 8.22 -7.84 18.62
CA ASN A 99 7.39 -8.44 17.59
C ASN A 99 6.83 -7.41 16.60
N ASP A 100 7.38 -6.20 16.55
CA ASP A 100 6.89 -5.11 15.71
C ASP A 100 7.60 -5.06 14.34
N ALA A 101 8.26 -6.14 13.95
CA ALA A 101 8.92 -6.31 12.66
C ALA A 101 8.91 -7.78 12.23
N GLY A 102 9.30 -8.03 10.98
CA GLY A 102 9.47 -9.37 10.42
C GLY A 102 8.20 -9.95 9.82
N LEU A 103 8.20 -11.26 9.60
CA LEU A 103 7.11 -11.98 8.94
C LEU A 103 6.48 -13.05 9.83
N SER A 104 6.64 -12.92 11.17
CA SER A 104 5.90 -13.80 12.08
C SER A 104 4.40 -13.69 11.82
N ARG A 105 3.67 -14.80 11.99
CA ARG A 105 2.21 -14.80 11.86
C ARG A 105 1.56 -13.70 12.72
N LYS A 106 2.09 -13.47 13.93
CA LYS A 106 1.60 -12.41 14.83
C LYS A 106 1.70 -11.03 14.18
N HIS A 107 2.87 -10.69 13.63
CA HIS A 107 3.10 -9.38 13.00
C HIS A 107 2.29 -9.23 11.71
N ILE A 108 2.25 -10.27 10.87
CA ILE A 108 1.44 -10.26 9.64
C ILE A 108 -0.04 -9.98 9.95
N MET A 109 -0.64 -10.70 10.91
CA MET A 109 -2.05 -10.54 11.26
C MET A 109 -2.34 -9.16 11.84
N GLN A 110 -1.48 -8.65 12.71
CA GLN A 110 -1.64 -7.30 13.26
C GLN A 110 -1.53 -6.24 12.16
N GLN A 111 -0.53 -6.37 11.29
CA GLN A 111 -0.27 -5.37 10.27
C GLN A 111 -1.31 -5.37 9.14
N VAL A 112 -1.91 -6.50 8.79
CA VAL A 112 -2.99 -6.49 7.80
C VAL A 112 -4.22 -5.73 8.33
N GLU A 113 -4.58 -5.92 9.61
CA GLU A 113 -5.67 -5.18 10.23
C GLU A 113 -5.37 -3.67 10.31
N ASP A 114 -4.13 -3.32 10.66
CA ASP A 114 -3.69 -1.93 10.70
C ASP A 114 -3.72 -1.28 9.31
N SER A 115 -3.26 -2.00 8.28
CA SER A 115 -3.29 -1.54 6.89
C SER A 115 -4.73 -1.34 6.38
N LEU A 116 -5.64 -2.26 6.68
CA LEU A 116 -7.06 -2.12 6.35
C LEU A 116 -7.66 -0.85 6.97
N ARG A 117 -7.34 -0.57 8.25
CA ARG A 117 -7.79 0.66 8.92
C ARG A 117 -7.22 1.92 8.28
N ARG A 118 -5.91 1.94 7.98
CA ARG A 118 -5.24 3.09 7.35
C ARG A 118 -5.75 3.35 5.94
N LEU A 119 -5.95 2.29 5.14
CA LEU A 119 -6.49 2.35 3.79
C LEU A 119 -8.01 2.58 3.75
N GLN A 120 -8.71 2.45 4.88
CA GLN A 120 -10.16 2.61 5.02
C GLN A 120 -10.94 1.67 4.08
N THR A 121 -10.54 0.42 4.04
CA THR A 121 -11.13 -0.64 3.21
C THR A 121 -11.25 -1.93 4.03
N ASP A 122 -12.14 -2.80 3.65
CA ASP A 122 -12.38 -4.11 4.28
C ASP A 122 -11.65 -5.26 3.59
N TYR A 123 -10.97 -5.00 2.48
CA TYR A 123 -10.11 -5.98 1.80
C TYR A 123 -8.91 -5.35 1.10
N ILE A 124 -7.86 -6.14 0.93
CA ILE A 124 -6.64 -5.85 0.15
C ILE A 124 -6.60 -6.86 -1.01
N ASP A 125 -6.29 -6.39 -2.22
CA ASP A 125 -6.24 -7.26 -3.40
C ASP A 125 -4.94 -8.03 -3.49
N LEU A 126 -3.83 -7.43 -3.07
CA LEU A 126 -2.51 -8.05 -3.06
C LEU A 126 -1.76 -7.70 -1.78
N TYR A 127 -1.56 -8.69 -0.91
CA TYR A 127 -0.76 -8.52 0.31
C TYR A 127 0.59 -9.19 0.15
N GLN A 128 1.66 -8.41 0.22
CA GLN A 128 3.01 -8.81 -0.14
C GLN A 128 3.94 -8.86 1.06
N ILE A 129 4.89 -9.78 1.05
CA ILE A 129 6.07 -9.68 1.90
C ILE A 129 7.02 -8.62 1.31
N HIS A 130 7.46 -7.66 2.13
CA HIS A 130 8.31 -6.54 1.70
C HIS A 130 9.80 -6.92 1.62
N GLY A 131 10.11 -8.17 1.72
CA GLY A 131 11.44 -8.74 1.66
C GLY A 131 11.54 -10.02 2.45
N PHE A 132 12.63 -10.73 2.27
CA PHE A 132 12.91 -11.99 2.96
C PHE A 132 13.14 -11.76 4.47
N ASP A 133 12.60 -12.64 5.29
CA ASP A 133 12.85 -12.69 6.74
C ASP A 133 13.52 -14.04 7.09
N PRO A 134 14.81 -14.03 7.42
CA PRO A 134 15.53 -15.26 7.75
C PRO A 134 15.10 -15.91 9.05
N GLN A 135 14.33 -15.21 9.89
CA GLN A 135 13.85 -15.69 11.18
C GLN A 135 12.49 -16.39 11.09
N THR A 136 11.82 -16.29 9.93
CA THR A 136 10.50 -16.89 9.74
C THR A 136 10.56 -17.95 8.66
N PRO A 137 10.23 -19.22 8.97
CA PRO A 137 10.10 -20.27 7.94
C PRO A 137 9.06 -19.89 6.89
N MET A 138 9.30 -20.30 5.65
CA MET A 138 8.35 -20.07 4.53
C MET A 138 7.25 -21.15 4.44
N GLU A 139 7.31 -22.16 5.28
CA GLU A 139 6.39 -23.30 5.32
C GLU A 139 5.29 -23.13 6.37
#